data_4e5ca7bd2082c54d744fe3c44c6e781f
#
_entry.id   4e5ca7bd2082c54d744fe3c44c6e781f
#
_cell.length_a   1.000
_cell.length_b   1.000
_cell.length_c   1.000
_cell.angle_alpha   90.00
_cell.angle_beta   90.00
_cell.angle_gamma   90.00
#
_symmetry.space_group_name_H-M   'P 1'
#
loop_
_entity.id
_entity.type
_entity.pdbx_description
1 polymer ?
#
loop_
_entity_poly.entity_id
_entity_poly.type
_entity_poly.pdbx_seq_one_letter_code
_entity_poly.pdbx_strand_id
1 'polypeptide(L)'
;GRIAPALLISDAAVLAPLDVPSGVKVMLRDEFQRVALASQPEAMVAPGEPHDTAIQLFTSGTTGKPKAAVLRHQNLMSYVLGTVEFGGAAEEDAILIAVPPYHIAGISAVLSSTYSCRRMVQLPNFDAATWLQLCRDEKVTNAFVVPTMLSRIVDHLQQERGAGSVPSLRA
;
A
#
# COMPACT_ATOMS: atom_id res chain seq x y z
N GLY A 1 -11.16 18.46 -11.13
CA GLY A 1 -9.99 19.32 -11.18
C GLY A 1 -8.78 18.55 -11.67
N ARG A 2 -7.87 19.17 -12.39
CA ARG A 2 -6.60 18.55 -12.79
C ARG A 2 -5.67 18.59 -11.58
N ILE A 3 -5.02 17.45 -11.29
CA ILE A 3 -3.89 17.44 -10.37
C ILE A 3 -2.72 18.09 -11.10
N ALA A 4 -2.05 19.03 -10.44
CA ALA A 4 -0.81 19.63 -10.91
C ALA A 4 0.33 19.18 -9.98
N PRO A 5 0.93 17.99 -10.21
CA PRO A 5 2.00 17.50 -9.37
C PRO A 5 3.25 18.37 -9.55
N ALA A 6 3.95 18.68 -8.46
CA ALA A 6 5.23 19.36 -8.52
C ALA A 6 6.36 18.41 -8.98
N LEU A 7 6.23 17.12 -8.63
CA LEU A 7 7.21 16.09 -8.93
C LEU A 7 6.49 14.79 -9.33
N LEU A 8 6.97 14.13 -10.37
CA LEU A 8 6.57 12.82 -10.81
C LEU A 8 7.76 11.86 -10.67
N ILE A 9 7.63 10.85 -9.84
CA ILE A 9 8.63 9.79 -9.67
C ILE A 9 8.08 8.52 -10.31
N SER A 10 8.82 7.94 -11.26
CA SER A 10 8.38 6.72 -11.95
C SER A 10 9.54 6.00 -12.64
N ASP A 11 9.25 4.81 -13.14
CA ASP A 11 10.18 4.05 -13.99
C ASP A 11 10.18 4.59 -15.42
N ALA A 12 11.31 4.50 -16.10
CA ALA A 12 11.46 4.98 -17.48
C ALA A 12 10.44 4.31 -18.44
N ALA A 13 10.18 3.01 -18.28
CA ALA A 13 9.23 2.28 -19.10
C ALA A 13 7.77 2.75 -18.91
N VAL A 14 7.43 3.20 -17.71
CA VAL A 14 6.09 3.75 -17.40
C VAL A 14 5.97 5.19 -17.92
N LEU A 15 7.06 5.94 -17.92
CA LEU A 15 7.08 7.33 -18.40
C LEU A 15 7.04 7.43 -19.93
N ALA A 16 7.64 6.47 -20.63
CA ALA A 16 7.82 6.53 -22.07
C ALA A 16 6.52 6.80 -22.88
N PRO A 17 5.36 6.19 -22.55
CA PRO A 17 4.11 6.46 -23.27
C PRO A 17 3.34 7.68 -22.74
N LEU A 18 3.83 8.40 -21.73
CA LEU A 18 3.10 9.48 -21.09
C LEU A 18 3.51 10.85 -21.66
N ASP A 19 2.52 11.65 -22.00
CA ASP A 19 2.71 13.08 -22.25
C ASP A 19 2.71 13.82 -20.91
N VAL A 20 3.91 14.04 -20.38
CA VAL A 20 4.08 14.74 -19.09
C VAL A 20 3.98 16.24 -19.33
N PRO A 21 3.05 16.95 -18.66
CA PRO A 21 2.92 18.40 -18.84
C PRO A 21 4.21 19.15 -18.55
N SER A 22 4.49 20.17 -19.36
CA SER A 22 5.60 21.10 -19.13
C SER A 22 5.45 21.79 -17.77
N GLY A 23 6.48 21.71 -16.93
CA GLY A 23 6.46 22.26 -15.57
C GLY A 23 6.36 21.20 -14.45
N VAL A 24 6.09 19.94 -14.78
CA VAL A 24 6.21 18.86 -13.84
C VAL A 24 7.65 18.35 -13.83
N LYS A 25 8.32 18.43 -12.69
CA LYS A 25 9.65 17.83 -12.53
C LYS A 25 9.53 16.30 -12.58
N VAL A 26 10.32 15.68 -13.43
CA VAL A 26 10.38 14.21 -13.51
C VAL A 26 11.68 13.72 -12.88
N MET A 27 11.57 12.65 -12.09
CA MET A 27 12.71 11.96 -11.50
C MET A 27 12.51 10.43 -11.67
N LEU A 28 13.53 9.72 -12.11
CA LEU A 28 13.47 8.27 -12.17
C LEU A 28 13.49 7.67 -10.78
N ARG A 29 12.79 6.55 -10.60
CA ARG A 29 12.71 5.86 -9.30
C ARG A 29 14.09 5.55 -8.71
N ASP A 30 15.01 5.05 -9.53
CA ASP A 30 16.36 4.69 -9.07
C ASP A 30 17.17 5.94 -8.65
N GLU A 31 16.96 7.05 -9.34
CA GLU A 31 17.55 8.35 -8.95
C GLU A 31 16.99 8.82 -7.61
N PHE A 32 15.66 8.74 -7.44
CA PHE A 32 15.02 9.08 -6.17
C PHE A 32 15.54 8.24 -5.02
N GLN A 33 15.64 6.91 -5.21
CA GLN A 33 16.15 6.00 -4.19
C GLN A 33 17.62 6.33 -3.82
N ARG A 34 18.46 6.58 -4.82
CA ARG A 34 19.85 6.95 -4.60
C ARG A 34 19.98 8.25 -3.81
N VAL A 35 19.19 9.26 -4.15
CA VAL A 35 19.18 10.55 -3.43
C VAL A 35 18.67 10.37 -2.00
N ALA A 36 17.57 9.64 -1.83
CA ALA A 36 16.97 9.40 -0.52
C ALA A 36 17.93 8.65 0.43
N LEU A 37 18.64 7.61 -0.08
CA LEU A 37 19.60 6.84 0.71
C LEU A 37 20.89 7.63 1.03
N ALA A 38 21.27 8.58 0.18
CA ALA A 38 22.43 9.44 0.40
C ALA A 38 22.12 10.65 1.30
N SER A 39 20.86 10.95 1.53
CA SER A 39 20.44 12.08 2.35
C SER A 39 20.50 11.73 3.84
N GLN A 40 20.89 12.70 4.67
CA GLN A 40 20.76 12.55 6.11
C GLN A 40 19.30 12.64 6.51
N PRO A 41 18.81 11.77 7.42
CA PRO A 41 17.47 11.89 7.95
C PRO A 41 17.30 13.22 8.67
N GLU A 42 16.30 13.98 8.30
CA GLU A 42 15.90 15.21 8.98
C GLU A 42 14.50 15.05 9.52
N ALA A 43 14.32 15.33 10.81
CA ALA A 43 13.02 15.37 11.44
C ALA A 43 12.27 16.62 11.00
N MET A 44 11.41 16.48 9.99
CA MET A 44 10.59 17.58 9.51
C MET A 44 9.11 17.26 9.73
N VAL A 45 8.44 18.17 10.42
CA VAL A 45 6.98 18.14 10.49
C VAL A 45 6.46 19.05 9.38
N ALA A 46 5.88 18.45 8.36
CA ALA A 46 5.23 19.22 7.30
C ALA A 46 4.02 19.97 7.91
N PRO A 47 3.91 21.29 7.72
CA PRO A 47 2.72 22.02 8.13
C PRO A 47 1.53 21.52 7.30
N GLY A 48 0.46 21.15 7.97
CA GLY A 48 -0.76 20.69 7.33
C GLY A 48 -1.91 20.73 8.31
N GLU A 49 -3.08 21.07 7.80
CA GLU A 49 -4.31 21.12 8.59
C GLU A 49 -5.08 19.78 8.48
N PRO A 50 -5.86 19.40 9.49
CA PRO A 50 -6.66 18.18 9.46
C PRO A 50 -7.58 18.07 8.25
N HIS A 51 -8.00 19.19 7.69
CA HIS A 51 -8.88 19.30 6.54
C HIS A 51 -8.14 19.30 5.19
N ASP A 52 -6.83 19.35 5.19
CA ASP A 52 -6.05 19.29 3.96
C ASP A 52 -6.18 17.93 3.28
N THR A 53 -6.06 17.93 1.97
CA THR A 53 -6.11 16.71 1.16
C THR A 53 -4.82 15.92 1.36
N ALA A 54 -4.94 14.75 1.95
CA ALA A 54 -3.82 13.83 2.11
C ALA A 54 -3.65 12.91 0.89
N ILE A 55 -4.75 12.38 0.36
CA ILE A 55 -4.75 11.41 -0.74
C ILE A 55 -5.91 11.71 -1.69
N GLN A 56 -5.65 11.56 -2.99
CA GLN A 56 -6.69 11.54 -4.01
C GLN A 56 -6.66 10.18 -4.72
N LEU A 57 -7.78 9.45 -4.64
CA LEU A 57 -7.95 8.17 -5.32
C LEU A 57 -8.87 8.35 -6.52
N PHE A 58 -8.39 7.96 -7.69
CA PHE A 58 -9.19 8.00 -8.89
C PHE A 58 -9.95 6.69 -9.08
N THR A 59 -11.25 6.82 -9.31
CA THR A 59 -12.12 5.69 -9.65
C THR A 59 -12.64 5.85 -11.06
N SER A 60 -12.83 4.73 -11.77
CA SER A 60 -13.51 4.71 -13.07
C SER A 60 -14.99 5.00 -12.84
N GLY A 61 -15.39 6.27 -12.82
CA GLY A 61 -16.79 6.63 -12.59
C GLY A 61 -17.74 5.98 -13.61
N THR A 62 -18.93 5.61 -13.17
CA THR A 62 -20.01 5.04 -14.01
C THR A 62 -20.42 5.94 -15.18
N THR A 63 -20.03 7.22 -15.15
CA THR A 63 -20.32 8.23 -16.18
C THR A 63 -19.18 8.43 -17.20
N GLY A 64 -18.18 7.55 -17.24
CA GLY A 64 -17.06 7.57 -18.18
C GLY A 64 -15.94 8.57 -17.86
N LYS A 65 -16.13 9.51 -16.93
CA LYS A 65 -15.08 10.42 -16.48
C LYS A 65 -14.54 9.95 -15.11
N PRO A 66 -13.22 9.86 -14.91
CA PRO A 66 -12.64 9.51 -13.61
C PRO A 66 -13.10 10.50 -12.54
N LYS A 67 -13.54 9.97 -11.41
CA LYS A 67 -13.86 10.76 -10.21
C LYS A 67 -12.72 10.61 -9.20
N ALA A 68 -12.35 11.71 -8.55
CA ALA A 68 -11.39 11.70 -7.46
C ALA A 68 -12.11 11.63 -6.12
N ALA A 69 -11.90 10.58 -5.37
CA ALA A 69 -12.24 10.52 -3.96
C ALA A 69 -11.14 11.22 -3.16
N VAL A 70 -11.50 12.23 -2.39
CA VAL A 70 -10.57 13.01 -1.57
C VAL A 70 -10.59 12.46 -0.16
N LEU A 71 -9.44 12.00 0.32
CA LEU A 71 -9.21 11.62 1.71
C LEU A 71 -8.37 12.72 2.39
N ARG A 72 -8.89 13.25 3.45
CA ARG A 72 -8.24 14.28 4.25
C ARG A 72 -7.41 13.64 5.36
N HIS A 73 -6.44 14.36 5.92
CA HIS A 73 -5.64 13.88 7.06
C HIS A 73 -6.53 13.37 8.19
N GLN A 74 -7.55 14.12 8.58
CA GLN A 74 -8.49 13.69 9.62
C GLN A 74 -9.22 12.37 9.32
N ASN A 75 -9.54 12.08 8.04
CA ASN A 75 -10.22 10.83 7.68
C ASN A 75 -9.28 9.63 7.89
N LEU A 76 -8.02 9.76 7.47
CA LEU A 76 -7.02 8.73 7.64
C LEU A 76 -6.68 8.51 9.12
N MET A 77 -6.51 9.60 9.87
CA MET A 77 -6.25 9.52 11.31
C MET A 77 -7.41 8.90 12.08
N SER A 78 -8.66 9.27 11.78
CA SER A 78 -9.83 8.65 12.41
C SER A 78 -9.91 7.16 12.15
N TYR A 79 -9.57 6.72 10.93
CA TYR A 79 -9.52 5.29 10.60
C TYR A 79 -8.42 4.59 11.41
N VAL A 80 -7.20 5.11 11.43
CA VAL A 80 -6.06 4.50 12.11
C VAL A 80 -6.33 4.40 13.61
N LEU A 81 -6.71 5.52 14.24
CA LEU A 81 -6.98 5.58 15.69
C LEU A 81 -8.19 4.71 16.11
N GLY A 82 -9.14 4.49 15.21
CA GLY A 82 -10.30 3.63 15.46
C GLY A 82 -10.06 2.13 15.22
N THR A 83 -8.93 1.76 14.63
CA THR A 83 -8.69 0.35 14.23
C THR A 83 -7.48 -0.29 14.87
N VAL A 84 -6.48 0.47 15.29
CA VAL A 84 -5.24 -0.05 15.88
C VAL A 84 -4.73 0.87 16.99
N GLU A 85 -3.97 0.29 17.93
CA GLU A 85 -3.28 1.01 18.98
C GLU A 85 -1.86 1.40 18.55
N PHE A 86 -1.37 2.53 19.05
CA PHE A 86 0.01 2.97 18.79
C PHE A 86 1.00 1.96 19.36
N GLY A 87 1.93 1.46 18.52
CA GLY A 87 2.90 0.47 18.96
C GLY A 87 2.29 -0.85 19.44
N GLY A 88 1.01 -1.12 19.13
CA GLY A 88 0.25 -2.25 19.65
C GLY A 88 0.52 -3.60 18.98
N ALA A 89 1.36 -3.64 17.94
CA ALA A 89 1.77 -4.90 17.33
C ALA A 89 2.80 -5.62 18.20
N ALA A 90 2.67 -6.94 18.33
CA ALA A 90 3.70 -7.76 18.94
C ALA A 90 4.94 -7.85 18.02
N GLU A 91 6.10 -8.18 18.58
CA GLU A 91 7.37 -8.24 17.83
C GLU A 91 7.30 -9.23 16.65
N GLU A 92 6.58 -10.32 16.83
CA GLU A 92 6.38 -11.33 15.80
C GLU A 92 5.29 -10.97 14.78
N ASP A 93 4.52 -9.91 14.99
CA ASP A 93 3.42 -9.56 14.10
C ASP A 93 3.92 -9.05 12.75
N ALA A 94 3.38 -9.66 11.70
CA ALA A 94 3.66 -9.31 10.33
C ALA A 94 2.39 -9.27 9.50
N ILE A 95 2.26 -8.28 8.62
CA ILE A 95 1.18 -8.22 7.63
C ILE A 95 1.71 -8.45 6.23
N LEU A 96 0.99 -9.26 5.44
CA LEU A 96 1.23 -9.41 4.01
C LEU A 96 0.31 -8.47 3.24
N ILE A 97 0.91 -7.51 2.54
CA ILE A 97 0.22 -6.52 1.72
C ILE A 97 0.35 -6.93 0.25
N ALA A 98 -0.71 -7.48 -0.31
CA ALA A 98 -0.80 -7.87 -1.72
C ALA A 98 -1.78 -6.99 -2.50
N VAL A 99 -2.42 -6.04 -1.82
CA VAL A 99 -3.35 -5.08 -2.43
C VAL A 99 -2.57 -3.88 -2.94
N PRO A 100 -2.82 -3.42 -4.18
CA PRO A 100 -2.09 -2.28 -4.73
C PRO A 100 -2.23 -1.00 -3.89
N PRO A 101 -1.16 -0.19 -3.75
CA PRO A 101 -1.15 1.01 -2.92
C PRO A 101 -2.05 2.15 -3.46
N TYR A 102 -2.52 2.04 -4.70
CA TYR A 102 -3.48 2.99 -5.28
C TYR A 102 -4.95 2.66 -4.94
N HIS A 103 -5.19 1.62 -4.13
CA HIS A 103 -6.48 1.33 -3.53
C HIS A 103 -6.48 1.70 -2.04
N ILE A 104 -7.64 2.12 -1.53
CA ILE A 104 -7.78 2.50 -0.11
C ILE A 104 -7.31 1.39 0.84
N ALA A 105 -7.57 0.13 0.49
CA ALA A 105 -7.16 -1.02 1.30
C ALA A 105 -5.63 -1.13 1.47
N GLY A 106 -4.87 -0.88 0.40
CA GLY A 106 -3.40 -0.87 0.47
C GLY A 106 -2.89 0.29 1.33
N ILE A 107 -3.47 1.48 1.15
CA ILE A 107 -3.14 2.67 1.95
C ILE A 107 -3.45 2.42 3.43
N SER A 108 -4.63 1.90 3.73
CA SER A 108 -5.06 1.60 5.11
C SER A 108 -4.15 0.57 5.78
N ALA A 109 -3.75 -0.48 5.05
CA ALA A 109 -2.83 -1.50 5.55
C ALA A 109 -1.45 -0.91 5.90
N VAL A 110 -0.92 -0.04 5.06
CA VAL A 110 0.37 0.64 5.31
C VAL A 110 0.26 1.56 6.52
N LEU A 111 -0.75 2.44 6.57
CA LEU A 111 -0.89 3.42 7.66
C LEU A 111 -1.13 2.75 9.01
N SER A 112 -2.04 1.77 9.09
CA SER A 112 -2.31 1.06 10.34
C SER A 112 -1.11 0.24 10.80
N SER A 113 -0.36 -0.37 9.88
CA SER A 113 0.83 -1.13 10.23
C SER A 113 1.98 -0.23 10.69
N THR A 114 2.16 0.93 10.06
CA THR A 114 3.13 1.93 10.50
C THR A 114 2.81 2.43 11.91
N TYR A 115 1.55 2.77 12.16
CA TYR A 115 1.12 3.28 13.47
C TYR A 115 1.22 2.24 14.59
N SER A 116 0.90 0.98 14.30
CA SER A 116 1.02 -0.13 15.25
C SER A 116 2.43 -0.71 15.37
N CYS A 117 3.40 -0.23 14.59
CA CYS A 117 4.76 -0.77 14.49
C CYS A 117 4.81 -2.23 14.00
N ARG A 118 3.86 -2.65 13.16
CA ARG A 118 3.81 -3.97 12.59
C ARG A 118 4.75 -4.13 11.40
N ARG A 119 5.49 -5.22 11.33
CA ARG A 119 6.34 -5.56 10.19
C ARG A 119 5.49 -5.76 8.93
N MET A 120 5.92 -5.19 7.81
CA MET A 120 5.22 -5.27 6.52
C MET A 120 5.99 -6.13 5.53
N VAL A 121 5.33 -7.13 4.97
CA VAL A 121 5.78 -7.94 3.84
C VAL A 121 4.97 -7.52 2.62
N GLN A 122 5.62 -7.21 1.51
CA GLN A 122 4.93 -6.74 0.31
C GLN A 122 5.00 -7.76 -0.82
N LEU A 123 3.86 -8.01 -1.45
CA LEU A 123 3.74 -8.78 -2.68
C LEU A 123 3.21 -7.86 -3.79
N PRO A 124 4.09 -7.34 -4.68
CA PRO A 124 3.71 -6.34 -5.68
C PRO A 124 2.63 -6.81 -6.66
N ASN A 125 2.67 -8.08 -7.03
CA ASN A 125 1.70 -8.70 -7.91
C ASN A 125 1.13 -9.94 -7.23
N PHE A 126 -0.17 -9.98 -7.04
CA PHE A 126 -0.82 -11.11 -6.38
C PHE A 126 -0.75 -12.39 -7.23
N ASP A 127 -0.16 -13.41 -6.64
CA ASP A 127 -0.20 -14.81 -7.07
C ASP A 127 -0.47 -15.69 -5.85
N ALA A 128 -1.40 -16.65 -5.93
CA ALA A 128 -1.86 -17.40 -4.76
C ALA A 128 -0.76 -18.31 -4.18
N ALA A 129 0.06 -18.94 -5.03
CA ALA A 129 1.16 -19.79 -4.58
C ALA A 129 2.24 -18.96 -3.86
N THR A 130 2.66 -17.86 -4.48
CA THR A 130 3.64 -16.93 -3.91
C THR A 130 3.14 -16.31 -2.62
N TRP A 131 1.84 -15.95 -2.57
CA TRP A 131 1.21 -15.42 -1.36
C TRP A 131 1.28 -16.41 -0.19
N LEU A 132 0.92 -17.68 -0.43
CA LEU A 132 0.98 -18.75 0.58
C LEU A 132 2.41 -19.04 1.02
N GLN A 133 3.35 -19.07 0.06
CA GLN A 133 4.76 -19.25 0.36
C GLN A 133 5.28 -18.13 1.27
N LEU A 134 5.02 -16.86 0.92
CA LEU A 134 5.42 -15.71 1.75
C LEU A 134 4.76 -15.76 3.13
N CYS A 135 3.48 -16.15 3.24
CA CYS A 135 2.83 -16.29 4.54
C CYS A 135 3.55 -17.29 5.45
N ARG A 136 4.03 -18.39 4.89
CA ARG A 136 4.75 -19.45 5.63
C ARG A 136 6.18 -19.00 5.98
N ASP A 137 6.93 -18.54 5.00
CA ASP A 137 8.35 -18.19 5.13
C ASP A 137 8.54 -17.00 6.06
N GLU A 138 7.69 -15.98 5.92
CA GLU A 138 7.75 -14.75 6.69
C GLU A 138 6.91 -14.80 7.99
N LYS A 139 6.28 -15.95 8.29
CA LYS A 139 5.42 -16.15 9.47
C LYS A 139 4.37 -15.02 9.61
N VAL A 140 3.69 -14.71 8.50
CA VAL A 140 2.69 -13.65 8.45
C VAL A 140 1.55 -13.95 9.41
N THR A 141 1.21 -12.97 10.26
CA THR A 141 0.13 -13.09 11.25
C THR A 141 -1.18 -12.45 10.79
N ASN A 142 -1.07 -11.46 9.90
CA ASN A 142 -2.21 -10.69 9.39
C ASN A 142 -2.12 -10.55 7.87
N ALA A 143 -3.26 -10.59 7.18
CA ALA A 143 -3.30 -10.32 5.76
C ALA A 143 -4.58 -9.60 5.38
N PHE A 144 -4.47 -8.67 4.44
CA PHE A 144 -5.62 -8.04 3.82
C PHE A 144 -5.81 -8.63 2.42
N VAL A 145 -6.96 -9.27 2.21
CA VAL A 145 -7.30 -9.89 0.93
C VAL A 145 -8.69 -9.45 0.47
N VAL A 146 -8.85 -9.26 -0.83
CA VAL A 146 -10.18 -9.05 -1.42
C VAL A 146 -10.81 -10.40 -1.78
N PRO A 147 -12.15 -10.50 -1.92
CA PRO A 147 -12.84 -11.78 -2.14
C PRO A 147 -12.25 -12.63 -3.28
N THR A 148 -11.87 -11.99 -4.39
CA THR A 148 -11.27 -12.71 -5.52
C THR A 148 -9.90 -13.28 -5.23
N MET A 149 -9.10 -12.63 -4.38
CA MET A 149 -7.82 -13.16 -3.90
C MET A 149 -8.06 -14.35 -2.96
N LEU A 150 -9.01 -14.21 -2.04
CA LEU A 150 -9.36 -15.28 -1.10
C LEU A 150 -9.81 -16.55 -1.84
N SER A 151 -10.69 -16.42 -2.85
CA SER A 151 -11.10 -17.56 -3.67
C SER A 151 -9.91 -18.28 -4.29
N ARG A 152 -9.00 -17.54 -4.92
CA ARG A 152 -7.79 -18.11 -5.54
C ARG A 152 -6.85 -18.78 -4.53
N ILE A 153 -6.73 -18.24 -3.32
CA ILE A 153 -5.93 -18.83 -2.24
C ILE A 153 -6.56 -20.17 -1.81
N VAL A 154 -7.88 -20.19 -1.60
CA VAL A 154 -8.61 -21.41 -1.20
C VAL A 154 -8.52 -22.48 -2.28
N ASP A 155 -8.72 -22.11 -3.55
CA ASP A 155 -8.60 -23.04 -4.68
C ASP A 155 -7.19 -23.66 -4.74
N HIS A 156 -6.15 -22.86 -4.52
CA HIS A 156 -4.76 -23.33 -4.52
C HIS A 156 -4.50 -24.29 -3.33
N LEU A 157 -4.96 -23.95 -2.13
CA LEU A 157 -4.84 -24.79 -0.95
C LEU A 157 -5.52 -26.16 -1.14
N GLN A 158 -6.68 -26.20 -1.79
CA GLN A 158 -7.38 -27.46 -2.10
C GLN A 158 -6.59 -28.36 -3.06
N GLN A 159 -5.81 -27.76 -3.94
CA GLN A 159 -4.97 -28.49 -4.90
C GLN A 159 -3.66 -29.02 -4.28
N GLU A 160 -3.13 -28.36 -3.26
CA GLU A 160 -1.87 -28.72 -2.60
C GLU A 160 -1.91 -30.01 -1.74
N ARG A 161 -3.01 -30.77 -1.72
CA ARG A 161 -3.17 -32.08 -1.03
C ARG A 161 -2.34 -32.21 0.24
N GLY A 162 -2.69 -31.49 1.31
CA GLY A 162 -2.12 -31.72 2.65
C GLY A 162 -1.02 -30.76 3.11
N ALA A 163 -0.51 -29.86 2.27
CA ALA A 163 0.43 -28.81 2.68
C ALA A 163 -0.26 -27.48 3.08
N GLY A 164 -1.57 -27.52 3.24
CA GLY A 164 -2.48 -26.37 3.22
C GLY A 164 -2.54 -25.51 4.48
N SER A 165 -1.65 -25.63 5.47
CA SER A 165 -1.75 -24.77 6.65
C SER A 165 -0.86 -23.52 6.56
N VAL A 166 -1.39 -22.41 7.07
CA VAL A 166 -0.66 -21.18 7.36
C VAL A 166 -0.81 -20.90 8.85
N PRO A 167 -0.04 -21.62 9.71
CA PRO A 167 -0.29 -21.69 11.15
C PRO A 167 -0.08 -20.35 11.87
N SER A 168 0.68 -19.43 11.29
CA SER A 168 0.92 -18.11 11.86
C SER A 168 -0.22 -17.11 11.61
N LEU A 169 -1.05 -17.34 10.59
CA LEU A 169 -2.10 -16.41 10.19
C LEU A 169 -3.25 -16.41 11.23
N ARG A 170 -3.54 -15.25 11.80
CA ARG A 170 -4.58 -15.04 12.83
C ARG A 170 -5.75 -14.23 12.32
N ALA A 171 -5.52 -13.29 11.36
CA ALA A 171 -6.53 -12.38 10.81
C ALA A 171 -6.20 -11.96 9.36
#